data_3d11b633bc2b015a0a3a2111d8deea06
#
_entry.id   3d11b633bc2b015a0a3a2111d8deea06
#
_cell.length_a   1.000
_cell.length_b   1.000
_cell.length_c   1.000
_cell.angle_alpha   90.00
_cell.angle_beta   90.00
_cell.angle_gamma   90.00
#
_symmetry.space_group_name_H-M   'P 1'
#
loop_
_entity.id
_entity.type
_entity.pdbx_description
1 polymer ?
#
loop_
_entity_poly.entity_id
_entity_poly.type
_entity_poly.pdbx_seq_one_letter_code
_entity_poly.pdbx_strand_id
1 'polypeptide(L)'
;FVFVHLIIPHSPFVFGPNGEKIDIPYDADAGNIYTEEDSKRGNVAAVSYINKRMLEIIPQLIRTSKTPPVIVLAGDHGTPWGGYQNEVKILAAFFTPGAGSLFYKSITPVNIFRVVFDTYFNGSFGLLPDTSYRFTQEGRFDFEEYPNTCDETD
;
A
#
# COMPACT_ATOMS: atom_id res chain seq x y z
N PHE A 1 0.05 -18.40 8.60
CA PHE A 1 0.10 -17.28 7.64
C PHE A 1 -1.33 -16.95 7.18
N VAL A 2 -1.68 -15.66 7.20
CA VAL A 2 -2.95 -15.16 6.67
C VAL A 2 -2.61 -14.05 5.67
N PHE A 3 -3.19 -14.13 4.48
CA PHE A 3 -3.09 -13.09 3.45
C PHE A 3 -4.48 -12.50 3.22
N VAL A 4 -4.58 -11.19 3.23
CA VAL A 4 -5.84 -10.46 2.98
C VAL A 4 -5.57 -9.44 1.90
N HIS A 5 -6.31 -9.54 0.79
CA HIS A 5 -6.27 -8.56 -0.29
C HIS A 5 -7.53 -7.70 -0.23
N LEU A 6 -7.36 -6.42 0.05
CA LEU A 6 -8.43 -5.43 0.09
C LEU A 6 -8.31 -4.55 -1.15
N ILE A 7 -9.29 -4.62 -2.04
CA ILE A 7 -9.29 -3.83 -3.29
C ILE A 7 -9.47 -2.33 -3.02
N ILE A 8 -10.09 -1.97 -1.88
CA ILE A 8 -10.19 -0.58 -1.44
C ILE A 8 -8.78 0.03 -1.19
N PRO A 9 -8.49 1.26 -1.65
CA PRO A 9 -9.39 2.32 -2.14
C PRO A 9 -9.56 2.37 -3.67
N HIS A 10 -9.34 1.28 -4.38
CA HIS A 10 -9.54 1.21 -5.83
C HIS A 10 -11.01 1.42 -6.22
N SER A 11 -11.27 2.00 -7.40
CA SER A 11 -12.62 2.11 -7.97
C SER A 11 -13.20 0.72 -8.33
N PRO A 12 -14.54 0.52 -8.35
CA PRO A 12 -15.58 1.52 -8.10
C PRO A 12 -15.68 1.91 -6.62
N PHE A 13 -15.88 3.21 -6.39
CA PHE A 13 -15.99 3.74 -5.03
C PHE A 13 -17.40 3.47 -4.49
N VAL A 14 -17.51 2.65 -3.46
CA VAL A 14 -18.79 2.24 -2.88
C VAL A 14 -19.00 2.72 -1.45
N PHE A 15 -17.90 3.08 -0.77
CA PHE A 15 -17.92 3.48 0.63
C PHE A 15 -17.61 4.96 0.81
N GLY A 16 -18.49 5.65 1.54
CA GLY A 16 -18.17 6.94 2.13
C GLY A 16 -17.24 6.81 3.34
N PRO A 17 -16.77 7.92 3.92
CA PRO A 17 -15.73 7.95 4.95
C PRO A 17 -16.09 7.24 6.26
N ASN A 18 -17.37 6.89 6.48
CA ASN A 18 -17.82 6.12 7.64
C ASN A 18 -18.43 4.76 7.25
N GLY A 19 -18.26 4.33 6.00
CA GLY A 19 -18.81 3.08 5.48
C GLY A 19 -20.22 3.18 4.91
N GLU A 20 -20.81 4.37 4.90
CA GLU A 20 -22.07 4.63 4.20
C GLU A 20 -21.88 4.53 2.68
N LYS A 21 -22.97 4.30 1.96
CA LYS A 21 -22.95 4.32 0.49
C LYS A 21 -22.55 5.72 0.01
N ILE A 22 -21.55 5.79 -0.88
CA ILE A 22 -21.18 7.03 -1.56
C ILE A 22 -21.91 7.11 -2.90
N ASP A 23 -22.43 8.30 -3.23
CA ASP A 23 -23.06 8.55 -4.52
C ASP A 23 -22.04 9.16 -5.49
N ILE A 24 -21.30 8.28 -6.14
CA ILE A 24 -20.40 8.60 -7.24
C ILE A 24 -20.86 7.77 -8.44
N PRO A 25 -21.23 8.41 -9.54
CA PRO A 25 -21.69 7.70 -10.73
C PRO A 25 -20.63 6.69 -11.20
N TYR A 26 -21.06 5.47 -11.43
CA TYR A 26 -20.24 4.42 -12.02
C TYR A 26 -20.93 3.90 -13.26
N ASP A 27 -20.32 4.09 -14.41
CA ASP A 27 -20.81 3.54 -15.67
C ASP A 27 -19.87 2.40 -16.10
N ALA A 28 -20.31 1.17 -15.88
CA ALA A 28 -19.56 -0.02 -16.24
C ALA A 28 -19.40 -0.17 -17.77
N ASP A 29 -20.35 0.34 -18.56
CA ASP A 29 -20.35 0.22 -20.02
C ASP A 29 -19.43 1.27 -20.68
N ALA A 30 -19.25 2.41 -20.02
CA ALA A 30 -18.39 3.49 -20.50
C ALA A 30 -16.92 3.36 -20.05
N GLY A 31 -16.56 2.31 -19.32
CA GLY A 31 -15.17 2.03 -18.93
C GLY A 31 -14.58 2.95 -17.88
N ASN A 32 -15.28 3.18 -16.78
CA ASN A 32 -14.81 3.96 -15.63
C ASN A 32 -14.56 5.45 -15.90
N ILE A 33 -15.48 6.14 -16.53
CA ILE A 33 -15.36 7.59 -16.74
C ILE A 33 -15.79 8.32 -15.47
N TYR A 34 -14.92 8.31 -14.46
CA TYR A 34 -15.00 9.29 -13.38
C TYR A 34 -14.39 10.62 -13.85
N THR A 35 -14.99 11.72 -13.43
CA THR A 35 -14.25 12.98 -13.46
C THR A 35 -13.05 12.88 -12.51
N GLU A 36 -12.02 13.67 -12.71
CA GLU A 36 -10.89 13.70 -11.79
C GLU A 36 -11.33 14.07 -10.37
N GLU A 37 -12.32 14.97 -10.25
CA GLU A 37 -12.92 15.37 -8.98
C GLU A 37 -13.63 14.22 -8.29
N ASP A 38 -14.49 13.47 -9.00
CA ASP A 38 -15.18 12.31 -8.45
C ASP A 38 -14.21 11.21 -8.05
N SER A 39 -13.19 10.98 -8.84
CA SER A 39 -12.14 10.02 -8.57
C SER A 39 -11.38 10.38 -7.28
N LYS A 40 -10.97 11.64 -7.11
CA LYS A 40 -10.33 12.12 -5.88
C LYS A 40 -11.27 12.01 -4.68
N ARG A 41 -12.51 12.45 -4.82
CA ARG A 41 -13.54 12.38 -3.76
C ARG A 41 -13.76 10.94 -3.31
N GLY A 42 -13.93 10.03 -4.25
CA GLY A 42 -14.13 8.61 -3.97
C GLY A 42 -12.93 7.96 -3.30
N ASN A 43 -11.73 8.23 -3.79
CA ASN A 43 -10.50 7.70 -3.19
C ASN A 43 -10.30 8.22 -1.77
N VAL A 44 -10.44 9.52 -1.51
CA VAL A 44 -10.32 10.10 -0.16
C VAL A 44 -11.33 9.50 0.81
N ALA A 45 -12.58 9.31 0.37
CA ALA A 45 -13.62 8.66 1.18
C ALA A 45 -13.25 7.20 1.51
N ALA A 46 -12.82 6.45 0.51
CA ALA A 46 -12.43 5.04 0.65
C ALA A 46 -11.19 4.88 1.55
N VAL A 47 -10.15 5.72 1.38
CA VAL A 47 -8.97 5.75 2.26
C VAL A 47 -9.37 6.08 3.69
N SER A 48 -10.25 7.08 3.88
CA SER A 48 -10.72 7.45 5.22
C SER A 48 -11.45 6.29 5.90
N TYR A 49 -12.28 5.57 5.17
CA TYR A 49 -13.00 4.41 5.68
C TYR A 49 -12.07 3.26 6.04
N ILE A 50 -11.18 2.86 5.11
CA ILE A 50 -10.28 1.73 5.38
C ILE A 50 -9.33 2.03 6.53
N ASN A 51 -8.84 3.27 6.66
CA ASN A 51 -7.99 3.67 7.78
C ASN A 51 -8.72 3.50 9.13
N LYS A 52 -9.99 3.94 9.23
CA LYS A 52 -10.80 3.71 10.44
C LYS A 52 -10.91 2.22 10.76
N ARG A 53 -11.20 1.39 9.76
CA ARG A 53 -11.31 -0.05 9.95
C ARG A 53 -9.99 -0.70 10.38
N MET A 54 -8.86 -0.28 9.82
CA MET A 54 -7.55 -0.78 10.22
C MET A 54 -7.19 -0.38 11.65
N LEU A 55 -7.50 0.86 12.06
CA LEU A 55 -7.29 1.33 13.43
C LEU A 55 -8.14 0.58 14.47
N GLU A 56 -9.26 -0.03 14.07
CA GLU A 56 -10.05 -0.92 14.93
C GLU A 56 -9.50 -2.36 14.94
N ILE A 57 -9.20 -2.89 13.76
CA ILE A 57 -8.86 -4.32 13.57
C ILE A 57 -7.45 -4.63 14.08
N ILE A 58 -6.46 -3.80 13.75
CA ILE A 58 -5.06 -4.10 14.09
C ILE A 58 -4.83 -4.18 15.60
N PRO A 59 -5.29 -3.22 16.41
CA PRO A 59 -5.17 -3.34 17.87
C PRO A 59 -5.92 -4.56 18.44
N GLN A 60 -7.03 -4.95 17.82
CA GLN A 60 -7.76 -6.15 18.23
C GLN A 60 -6.95 -7.41 17.95
N LEU A 61 -6.36 -7.53 16.75
CA LEU A 61 -5.49 -8.65 16.40
C LEU A 61 -4.31 -8.77 17.37
N ILE A 62 -3.64 -7.65 17.66
CA ILE A 62 -2.50 -7.63 18.60
C ILE A 62 -2.94 -8.10 19.98
N ARG A 63 -4.09 -7.63 20.48
CA ARG A 63 -4.58 -7.94 21.83
C ARG A 63 -5.07 -9.37 21.98
N THR A 64 -5.70 -9.93 20.93
CA THR A 64 -6.34 -11.26 21.01
C THR A 64 -5.46 -12.39 20.54
N SER A 65 -4.33 -12.12 19.91
CA SER A 65 -3.38 -13.14 19.49
C SER A 65 -2.66 -13.77 20.67
N LYS A 66 -2.58 -15.09 20.71
CA LYS A 66 -1.88 -15.84 21.78
C LYS A 66 -0.38 -15.56 21.80
N THR A 67 0.19 -15.32 20.64
CA THR A 67 1.59 -14.87 20.46
C THR A 67 1.58 -13.57 19.71
N PRO A 68 2.51 -12.63 19.96
CA PRO A 68 2.57 -11.39 19.21
C PRO A 68 2.62 -11.65 17.70
N PRO A 69 1.65 -11.17 16.94
CA PRO A 69 1.61 -11.41 15.49
C PRO A 69 2.68 -10.57 14.78
N VAL A 70 3.14 -11.02 13.65
CA VAL A 70 3.83 -10.19 12.66
C VAL A 70 2.78 -9.66 11.70
N ILE A 71 2.64 -8.34 11.60
CA ILE A 71 1.65 -7.71 10.72
C ILE A 71 2.39 -6.82 9.72
N VAL A 72 2.12 -7.05 8.43
CA VAL A 72 2.54 -6.21 7.32
C VAL A 72 1.30 -5.66 6.67
N LEU A 73 1.15 -4.35 6.64
CA LEU A 73 0.12 -3.64 5.90
C LEU A 73 0.82 -2.84 4.81
N ALA A 74 0.56 -3.17 3.55
CA ALA A 74 1.19 -2.52 2.42
C ALA A 74 0.20 -2.27 1.30
N GLY A 75 0.32 -1.12 0.64
CA GLY A 75 -0.30 -0.86 -0.65
C GLY A 75 0.60 -1.34 -1.79
N ASP A 76 0.03 -1.57 -2.94
CA ASP A 76 0.74 -1.97 -4.16
C ASP A 76 1.29 -0.75 -4.91
N HIS A 77 0.60 0.38 -4.84
CA HIS A 77 1.03 1.67 -5.39
C HIS A 77 0.42 2.84 -4.62
N GLY A 78 0.93 4.03 -4.87
CA GLY A 78 0.40 5.29 -4.34
C GLY A 78 -0.70 5.88 -5.23
N THR A 79 -0.88 7.19 -5.18
CA THR A 79 -1.94 7.86 -5.96
C THR A 79 -1.47 8.19 -7.38
N PRO A 80 -2.35 8.11 -8.40
CA PRO A 80 -2.01 8.51 -9.76
C PRO A 80 -1.93 10.03 -9.94
N TRP A 81 -2.42 10.78 -8.96
CA TRP A 81 -2.40 12.24 -9.02
C TRP A 81 -1.06 12.81 -8.57
N GLY A 82 -0.53 13.73 -9.35
CA GLY A 82 0.77 14.34 -9.11
C GLY A 82 1.94 13.61 -9.76
N GLY A 83 1.64 12.67 -10.65
CA GLY A 83 2.63 11.98 -11.47
C GLY A 83 3.26 10.76 -10.81
N TYR A 84 4.17 10.12 -11.54
CA TYR A 84 4.77 8.85 -11.19
C TYR A 84 5.45 8.81 -9.82
N GLN A 85 6.02 9.94 -9.40
CA GLN A 85 6.61 10.09 -8.07
C GLN A 85 5.63 9.82 -6.91
N ASN A 86 4.32 9.99 -7.13
CA ASN A 86 3.30 9.67 -6.14
C ASN A 86 2.78 8.24 -6.29
N GLU A 87 2.84 7.66 -7.48
CA GLU A 87 2.47 6.26 -7.69
C GLU A 87 3.44 5.30 -6.99
N VAL A 88 4.73 5.61 -6.95
CA VAL A 88 5.74 4.76 -6.32
C VAL A 88 5.78 4.88 -4.79
N LYS A 89 5.14 5.89 -4.21
CA LYS A 89 5.04 6.06 -2.75
C LYS A 89 3.89 5.21 -2.21
N ILE A 90 4.22 4.03 -1.72
CA ILE A 90 3.23 3.12 -1.13
C ILE A 90 3.03 3.42 0.36
N LEU A 91 1.82 3.13 0.86
CA LEU A 91 1.63 2.94 2.29
C LEU A 91 2.35 1.66 2.71
N ALA A 92 3.19 1.73 3.73
CA ALA A 92 3.76 0.55 4.37
C ALA A 92 3.79 0.75 5.89
N ALA A 93 3.15 -0.16 6.63
CA ALA A 93 3.12 -0.14 8.07
C ALA A 93 3.38 -1.54 8.63
N PHE A 94 4.16 -1.60 9.71
CA PHE A 94 4.67 -2.84 10.23
C PHE A 94 4.42 -2.94 11.74
N PHE A 95 3.94 -4.10 12.18
CA PHE A 95 4.04 -4.51 13.57
C PHE A 95 4.89 -5.78 13.62
N THR A 96 6.14 -5.61 14.04
CA THR A 96 7.21 -6.62 13.92
C THR A 96 7.92 -6.75 15.26
N PRO A 97 7.37 -7.52 16.21
CA PRO A 97 7.93 -7.66 17.55
C PRO A 97 9.40 -8.12 17.51
N GLY A 98 10.26 -7.32 18.15
CA GLY A 98 11.72 -7.58 18.20
C GLY A 98 12.52 -7.21 16.94
N ALA A 99 11.88 -6.69 15.89
CA ALA A 99 12.53 -6.41 14.60
C ALA A 99 12.27 -5.00 14.04
N GLY A 100 11.68 -4.10 14.83
CA GLY A 100 11.27 -2.77 14.35
C GLY A 100 12.40 -1.95 13.72
N SER A 101 13.62 -2.09 14.21
CA SER A 101 14.80 -1.38 13.67
C SER A 101 15.29 -1.90 12.31
N LEU A 102 14.78 -3.04 11.85
CA LEU A 102 15.16 -3.62 10.56
C LEU A 102 14.31 -3.08 9.40
N PHE A 103 13.20 -2.42 9.72
CA PHE A 103 12.32 -1.78 8.73
C PHE A 103 12.67 -0.30 8.67
N TYR A 104 13.19 0.13 7.54
CA TYR A 104 13.65 1.50 7.31
C TYR A 104 12.70 2.25 6.35
N LYS A 105 12.75 3.57 6.40
CA LYS A 105 11.78 4.46 5.73
C LYS A 105 11.71 4.25 4.21
N SER A 106 12.84 3.98 3.58
CA SER A 106 12.94 3.78 2.13
C SER A 106 12.81 2.31 1.69
N ILE A 107 12.40 1.40 2.60
CA ILE A 107 12.25 -0.02 2.28
C ILE A 107 11.25 -0.24 1.14
N THR A 108 11.65 -0.94 0.11
CA THR A 108 10.77 -1.31 -1.01
C THR A 108 10.11 -2.67 -0.77
N PRO A 109 9.00 -2.98 -1.47
CA PRO A 109 8.32 -4.26 -1.34
C PRO A 109 9.22 -5.49 -1.51
N VAL A 110 10.27 -5.40 -2.33
CA VAL A 110 11.23 -6.50 -2.52
C VAL A 110 11.95 -6.89 -1.23
N ASN A 111 12.20 -5.94 -0.34
CA ASN A 111 12.91 -6.17 0.92
C ASN A 111 12.00 -6.45 2.11
N ILE A 112 10.74 -6.03 2.09
CA ILE A 112 9.79 -6.23 3.20
C ILE A 112 9.73 -7.70 3.61
N PHE A 113 9.45 -8.60 2.68
CA PHE A 113 9.33 -10.02 3.00
C PHE A 113 10.68 -10.71 3.20
N ARG A 114 11.76 -10.19 2.64
CA ARG A 114 13.12 -10.67 2.95
C ARG A 114 13.45 -10.46 4.42
N VAL A 115 13.20 -9.25 4.94
CA VAL A 115 13.36 -8.96 6.37
C VAL A 115 12.48 -9.86 7.22
N VAL A 116 11.20 -10.04 6.86
CA VAL A 116 10.29 -10.94 7.59
C VAL A 116 10.81 -12.37 7.62
N PHE A 117 11.19 -12.93 6.49
CA PHE A 117 11.65 -14.32 6.40
C PHE A 117 12.99 -14.53 7.11
N ASP A 118 13.91 -13.60 6.98
CA ASP A 118 15.21 -13.69 7.65
C ASP A 118 15.07 -13.60 9.17
N THR A 119 14.15 -12.73 9.65
CA THR A 119 13.97 -12.49 11.08
C THR A 119 13.16 -13.59 11.78
N TYR A 120 12.04 -14.01 11.19
CA TYR A 120 11.07 -14.85 11.89
C TYR A 120 11.04 -16.31 11.43
N PHE A 121 11.63 -16.60 10.28
CA PHE A 121 11.57 -17.92 9.66
C PHE A 121 12.94 -18.54 9.38
N ASN A 122 13.98 -18.00 10.02
CA ASN A 122 15.36 -18.48 9.86
C ASN A 122 15.84 -18.50 8.41
N GLY A 123 15.38 -17.53 7.63
CA GLY A 123 15.83 -17.29 6.26
C GLY A 123 17.25 -16.73 6.20
N SER A 124 17.79 -16.64 5.00
CA SER A 124 19.09 -16.04 4.70
C SER A 124 19.07 -15.33 3.35
N PHE A 125 18.02 -14.60 3.08
CA PHE A 125 17.80 -13.92 1.78
C PHE A 125 18.67 -12.68 1.61
N GLY A 126 18.97 -11.99 2.71
CA GLY A 126 19.63 -10.68 2.69
C GLY A 126 18.82 -9.60 1.97
N LEU A 127 19.34 -8.38 1.95
CA LEU A 127 18.68 -7.27 1.26
C LEU A 127 19.16 -7.16 -0.19
N LEU A 128 18.27 -6.77 -1.07
CA LEU A 128 18.57 -6.32 -2.42
C LEU A 128 18.59 -4.79 -2.46
N PRO A 129 19.14 -4.16 -3.52
CA PRO A 129 18.98 -2.74 -3.73
C PRO A 129 17.50 -2.33 -3.76
N ASP A 130 17.17 -1.24 -3.07
CA ASP A 130 15.83 -0.65 -3.10
C ASP A 130 15.67 0.21 -4.35
N THR A 131 15.50 -0.44 -5.48
CA THR A 131 15.39 0.18 -6.80
C THR A 131 13.99 0.04 -7.34
N SER A 132 13.41 1.14 -7.80
CA SER A 132 12.15 1.18 -8.53
C SER A 132 12.42 1.37 -10.03
N TYR A 133 11.52 0.86 -10.86
CA TYR A 133 11.62 0.97 -12.31
C TYR A 133 10.31 1.48 -12.88
N ARG A 134 10.38 2.24 -13.96
CA ARG A 134 9.22 2.62 -14.74
C ARG A 134 9.38 2.20 -16.19
N PHE A 135 8.26 2.02 -16.88
CA PHE A 135 8.26 1.81 -18.34
C PHE A 135 8.68 3.09 -19.04
N THR A 136 9.50 2.95 -20.06
CA THR A 136 9.66 4.02 -21.05
C THR A 136 8.48 4.01 -22.03
N GLN A 137 8.18 5.15 -22.65
CA GLN A 137 7.11 5.20 -23.66
C GLN A 137 7.46 4.49 -24.97
N GLU A 138 8.73 4.11 -25.14
CA GLU A 138 9.25 3.58 -26.40
C GLU A 138 9.12 2.05 -26.51
N GLY A 139 8.92 1.34 -25.41
CA GLY A 139 8.77 -0.11 -25.45
C GLY A 139 8.23 -0.74 -24.17
N ARG A 140 7.46 -1.82 -24.30
CA ARG A 140 6.86 -2.53 -23.15
C ARG A 140 7.88 -3.21 -22.22
N PHE A 141 9.11 -3.36 -22.66
CA PHE A 141 10.18 -4.01 -21.93
C PHE A 141 11.38 -3.09 -21.69
N ASP A 142 11.25 -1.82 -22.04
CA ASP A 142 12.27 -0.83 -21.79
C ASP A 142 11.95 -0.18 -20.45
N PHE A 143 12.81 -0.47 -19.47
CA PHE A 143 12.68 0.05 -18.11
C PHE A 143 13.79 1.05 -17.85
N GLU A 144 13.45 2.14 -17.22
CA GLU A 144 14.43 3.04 -16.63
C GLU A 144 14.34 3.01 -15.12
N GLU A 145 15.47 3.13 -14.47
CA GLU A 145 15.54 3.21 -13.02
C GLU A 145 14.92 4.52 -12.55
N TYR A 146 14.06 4.41 -11.54
CA TYR A 146 13.41 5.54 -10.91
C TYR A 146 13.97 5.73 -9.50
N PRO A 147 14.48 6.92 -9.17
CA PRO A 147 15.09 7.18 -7.86
C PRO A 147 14.09 6.92 -6.73
N ASN A 148 14.52 6.19 -5.71
CA ASN A 148 13.77 6.07 -4.47
C ASN A 148 14.01 7.34 -3.64
N THR A 149 13.11 8.31 -3.78
CA THR A 149 13.19 9.63 -3.11
C THR A 149 12.32 9.68 -1.86
N CYS A 150 12.37 8.67 -1.00
CA CYS A 150 11.83 8.83 0.35
C CYS A 150 12.74 9.78 1.13
N ASP A 151 12.56 11.08 0.94
CA ASP A 151 13.31 12.09 1.66
C ASP A 151 13.05 12.00 3.16
N GLU A 152 14.10 12.21 3.95
CA GLU A 152 14.04 12.13 5.42
C GLU A 152 13.21 13.25 6.07
N THR A 153 12.60 14.13 5.27
CA THR A 153 11.95 15.36 5.72
C THR A 153 10.41 15.32 5.72
N ASP A 154 9.78 14.21 5.39
CA ASP A 154 8.31 14.07 5.43
C ASP A 154 7.81 13.32 6.68
#